data_ae6ee9c4ab75c89508fc1b41561f8431
#
_entry.id   ae6ee9c4ab75c89508fc1b41561f8431
#
_cell.length_a   1.000
_cell.length_b   1.000
_cell.length_c   1.000
_cell.angle_alpha   90.00
_cell.angle_beta   90.00
_cell.angle_gamma   90.00
#
_symmetry.space_group_name_H-M   'P 1'
#
loop_
_entity.id
_entity.type
_entity.pdbx_description
1 polymer ?
#
loop_
_entity_poly.entity_id
_entity_poly.type
_entity_poly.pdbx_seq_one_letter_code
_entity_poly.pdbx_strand_id
1 'polypeptide(L)'
;MNGRATTLRAISAAMVAACMVAPASAVDGEASVGLGGSRIGVPPEDFDFGITGQGQPGQWSLVRDVTAIHGVAIEQSNTDPTENRFPLAIYKPLSLKNFAASIRLKLIHGTMQTAGIAFRFVNADNYYVVSASALEERVDLFRVFGGKMERIGGAEADVALNQWHKLGLVAQGDDFTVSLDDAWLFTVWDRTFLTDGRIGLWTEEDNVTRFDQFEIKALPWSEDR
;
A
#
# COMPACT_ATOMS: atom_id res chain seq x y z
N MET A 1 1.89 93.54 2.94
CA MET A 1 1.18 92.80 1.85
C MET A 1 1.44 91.34 2.15
N ASN A 2 0.41 90.65 2.51
CA ASN A 2 0.47 89.29 3.20
C ASN A 2 0.45 88.19 2.20
N GLY A 3 1.49 87.35 2.19
CA GLY A 3 1.54 86.08 1.47
C GLY A 3 1.32 84.92 2.41
N ARG A 4 0.15 84.25 2.30
CA ARG A 4 -0.17 83.04 3.08
C ARG A 4 0.49 81.84 2.43
N ALA A 5 1.32 81.12 3.17
CA ALA A 5 1.88 79.83 2.81
C ALA A 5 0.84 78.72 3.12
N THR A 6 0.46 77.98 2.13
CA THR A 6 -0.43 76.82 2.26
C THR A 6 0.42 75.54 2.43
N THR A 7 0.37 74.95 3.61
CA THR A 7 1.04 73.68 3.91
C THR A 7 0.21 72.49 3.37
N LEU A 8 0.72 71.77 2.39
CA LEU A 8 0.17 70.47 1.96
C LEU A 8 0.55 69.39 3.00
N ARG A 9 -0.43 68.80 3.63
CA ARG A 9 -0.25 67.57 4.41
C ARG A 9 -0.30 66.37 3.48
N ALA A 10 0.81 65.62 3.42
CA ALA A 10 0.89 64.31 2.76
C ALA A 10 0.23 63.25 3.67
N ILE A 11 -0.81 62.60 3.17
CA ILE A 11 -1.43 61.44 3.83
C ILE A 11 -0.69 60.20 3.32
N SER A 12 0.11 59.61 4.20
CA SER A 12 0.71 58.26 3.94
C SER A 12 -0.36 57.19 4.12
N ALA A 13 -0.76 56.57 3.04
CA ALA A 13 -1.59 55.37 3.07
C ALA A 13 -0.69 54.17 3.39
N ALA A 14 -0.82 53.62 4.57
CA ALA A 14 -0.22 52.34 4.96
C ALA A 14 -0.95 51.21 4.26
N MET A 15 -0.28 50.57 3.31
CA MET A 15 -0.76 49.37 2.61
C MET A 15 -0.56 48.17 3.55
N VAL A 16 -1.63 47.70 4.18
CA VAL A 16 -1.62 46.42 4.93
C VAL A 16 -1.63 45.29 3.92
N ALA A 17 -0.50 44.65 3.71
CA ALA A 17 -0.41 43.42 2.93
C ALA A 17 -1.09 42.28 3.74
N ALA A 18 -2.31 41.94 3.35
CA ALA A 18 -2.97 40.72 3.84
C ALA A 18 -2.24 39.52 3.24
N CYS A 19 -1.47 38.84 4.08
CA CYS A 19 -0.90 37.52 3.76
C CYS A 19 -2.05 36.53 3.65
N MET A 20 -2.54 36.27 2.43
CA MET A 20 -3.44 35.16 2.17
C MET A 20 -2.65 33.87 2.33
N VAL A 21 -2.84 33.20 3.46
CA VAL A 21 -2.44 31.81 3.64
C VAL A 21 -3.37 31.01 2.70
N ALA A 22 -2.84 30.55 1.58
CA ALA A 22 -3.55 29.60 0.73
C ALA A 22 -3.85 28.34 1.58
N PRO A 23 -5.07 27.80 1.53
CA PRO A 23 -5.35 26.52 2.17
C PRO A 23 -4.41 25.50 1.53
N ALA A 24 -3.74 24.69 2.38
CA ALA A 24 -2.98 23.55 1.92
C ALA A 24 -3.91 22.70 1.06
N SER A 25 -3.60 22.58 -0.22
CA SER A 25 -4.31 21.67 -1.12
C SER A 25 -4.20 20.29 -0.51
N ALA A 26 -5.34 19.69 -0.13
CA ALA A 26 -5.40 18.26 0.16
C ALA A 26 -4.83 17.55 -1.07
N VAL A 27 -3.72 16.87 -0.90
CA VAL A 27 -3.19 15.98 -1.93
C VAL A 27 -4.29 14.94 -2.12
N ASP A 28 -4.91 14.89 -3.29
CA ASP A 28 -5.78 13.80 -3.68
C ASP A 28 -4.93 12.53 -3.62
N GLY A 29 -5.02 11.81 -2.48
CA GLY A 29 -4.20 10.65 -2.16
C GLY A 29 -4.65 9.40 -2.88
N GLU A 30 -4.89 9.49 -4.19
CA GLU A 30 -5.16 8.34 -5.05
C GLU A 30 -3.91 8.06 -5.89
N ALA A 31 -3.34 6.87 -5.73
CA ALA A 31 -2.25 6.39 -6.55
C ALA A 31 -2.66 5.07 -7.19
N SER A 32 -2.66 5.06 -8.51
CA SER A 32 -2.55 3.83 -9.29
C SER A 32 -1.07 3.63 -9.55
N VAL A 33 -0.51 2.52 -9.10
CA VAL A 33 0.89 2.18 -9.36
C VAL A 33 1.00 1.80 -10.84
N GLY A 34 1.32 2.80 -11.66
CA GLY A 34 1.45 2.66 -13.10
C GLY A 34 2.68 1.81 -13.46
N LEU A 35 2.46 0.61 -13.99
CA LEU A 35 3.52 -0.25 -14.53
C LEU A 35 3.86 0.09 -16.00
N GLY A 36 3.13 1.06 -16.59
CA GLY A 36 3.31 1.49 -17.99
C GLY A 36 4.62 2.27 -18.20
N GLY A 37 5.37 1.89 -19.24
CA GLY A 37 6.63 2.54 -19.59
C GLY A 37 7.87 1.99 -18.88
N SER A 38 7.71 1.09 -17.92
CA SER A 38 8.80 0.46 -17.19
C SER A 38 9.45 -0.69 -17.99
N ARG A 39 10.75 -0.89 -17.79
CA ARG A 39 11.52 -1.90 -18.56
C ARG A 39 11.27 -3.30 -18.01
N ILE A 40 10.90 -4.24 -18.88
CA ILE A 40 10.78 -5.65 -18.54
C ILE A 40 12.15 -6.19 -18.06
N GLY A 41 12.11 -7.04 -17.03
CA GLY A 41 13.28 -7.66 -16.40
C GLY A 41 13.98 -6.77 -15.37
N VAL A 42 13.45 -5.58 -15.09
CA VAL A 42 14.01 -4.63 -14.10
C VAL A 42 13.04 -4.49 -12.94
N PRO A 43 13.52 -4.34 -11.69
CA PRO A 43 12.66 -4.03 -10.56
C PRO A 43 11.92 -2.69 -10.74
N PRO A 44 10.66 -2.58 -10.28
CA PRO A 44 9.95 -1.30 -10.33
C PRO A 44 10.63 -0.26 -9.41
N GLU A 45 10.87 0.95 -9.94
CA GLU A 45 11.68 1.99 -9.27
C GLU A 45 11.02 2.58 -8.02
N ASP A 46 9.68 2.56 -7.95
CA ASP A 46 8.91 3.13 -6.83
C ASP A 46 8.79 2.21 -5.62
N PHE A 47 9.55 1.12 -5.57
CA PHE A 47 9.51 0.18 -4.45
C PHE A 47 10.86 0.08 -3.75
N ASP A 48 10.79 -0.07 -2.41
CA ASP A 48 11.89 -0.57 -1.59
C ASP A 48 11.69 -2.07 -1.38
N PHE A 49 12.77 -2.84 -1.51
CA PHE A 49 12.72 -4.29 -1.35
C PHE A 49 13.28 -4.69 -0.01
N GLY A 50 12.62 -5.64 0.66
CA GLY A 50 13.00 -6.13 1.97
C GLY A 50 12.58 -7.56 2.18
N ILE A 51 12.84 -8.03 3.39
CA ILE A 51 12.47 -9.38 3.84
C ILE A 51 12.17 -9.32 5.34
N THR A 52 11.13 -10.02 5.79
CA THR A 52 10.94 -10.42 7.17
C THR A 52 11.43 -11.85 7.32
N GLY A 53 12.05 -12.15 8.46
CA GLY A 53 12.60 -13.50 8.72
C GLY A 53 13.97 -13.72 8.11
N GLN A 54 14.22 -14.92 7.60
CA GLN A 54 15.52 -15.36 7.11
C GLN A 54 15.47 -15.79 5.64
N GLY A 55 16.60 -16.20 5.08
CA GLY A 55 16.69 -16.65 3.68
C GLY A 55 17.16 -15.57 2.72
N GLN A 56 17.01 -15.83 1.42
CA GLN A 56 17.43 -14.90 0.37
C GLN A 56 16.39 -13.78 0.18
N PRO A 57 16.79 -12.56 -0.17
CA PRO A 57 15.87 -11.50 -0.56
C PRO A 57 14.94 -11.94 -1.70
N GLY A 58 13.77 -11.32 -1.79
CA GLY A 58 12.87 -11.49 -2.96
C GLY A 58 13.55 -11.02 -4.25
N GLN A 59 13.28 -11.71 -5.35
CA GLN A 59 13.69 -11.28 -6.68
C GLN A 59 12.50 -10.69 -7.41
N TRP A 60 12.43 -9.37 -7.40
CA TRP A 60 11.32 -8.60 -7.95
C TRP A 60 11.68 -8.04 -9.32
N SER A 61 10.81 -8.21 -10.30
CA SER A 61 10.98 -7.62 -11.63
C SER A 61 9.65 -7.44 -12.35
N LEU A 62 9.68 -6.61 -13.38
CA LEU A 62 8.56 -6.49 -14.31
C LEU A 62 8.62 -7.59 -15.36
N VAL A 63 7.51 -8.28 -15.55
CA VAL A 63 7.39 -9.38 -16.52
C VAL A 63 6.23 -9.15 -17.49
N ARG A 64 6.32 -9.73 -18.69
CA ARG A 64 5.19 -9.76 -19.60
C ARG A 64 4.18 -10.82 -19.13
N ASP A 65 2.93 -10.42 -19.06
CA ASP A 65 1.81 -11.34 -18.81
C ASP A 65 0.62 -10.88 -19.66
N VAL A 66 0.30 -11.62 -20.70
CA VAL A 66 -0.80 -11.27 -21.63
C VAL A 66 -2.17 -11.31 -20.98
N THR A 67 -2.28 -11.89 -19.78
CA THR A 67 -3.51 -11.92 -18.98
C THR A 67 -3.58 -10.81 -17.94
N ALA A 68 -2.51 -10.02 -17.76
CA ALA A 68 -2.50 -8.80 -16.99
C ALA A 68 -3.21 -7.67 -17.76
N ILE A 69 -3.84 -6.73 -17.08
CA ILE A 69 -4.68 -5.69 -17.71
C ILE A 69 -3.88 -4.84 -18.71
N HIS A 70 -2.62 -4.53 -18.38
CA HIS A 70 -1.74 -3.76 -19.26
C HIS A 70 -0.64 -4.63 -19.93
N GLY A 71 -0.79 -5.97 -19.89
CA GLY A 71 0.17 -6.90 -20.43
C GLY A 71 1.50 -6.99 -19.67
N VAL A 72 1.58 -6.37 -18.49
CA VAL A 72 2.77 -6.32 -17.61
C VAL A 72 2.35 -6.52 -16.18
N ALA A 73 3.14 -7.27 -15.41
CA ALA A 73 2.95 -7.51 -14.00
C ALA A 73 4.28 -7.34 -13.23
N ILE A 74 4.21 -7.05 -11.94
CA ILE A 74 5.34 -7.23 -11.03
C ILE A 74 5.38 -8.70 -10.62
N GLU A 75 6.55 -9.34 -10.73
CA GLU A 75 6.73 -10.72 -10.30
C GLU A 75 7.78 -10.82 -9.19
N GLN A 76 7.43 -11.54 -8.12
CA GLN A 76 8.41 -12.12 -7.20
C GLN A 76 8.73 -13.53 -7.72
N SER A 77 10.00 -13.81 -8.04
CA SER A 77 10.42 -15.05 -8.72
C SER A 77 11.46 -15.87 -7.95
N ASN A 78 11.94 -15.42 -6.80
CA ASN A 78 12.88 -16.19 -5.98
C ASN A 78 12.16 -17.33 -5.25
N THR A 79 12.62 -18.56 -5.46
CA THR A 79 12.04 -19.80 -4.92
C THR A 79 12.83 -20.38 -3.75
N ASP A 80 13.47 -19.55 -2.94
CA ASP A 80 14.14 -19.99 -1.71
C ASP A 80 13.08 -20.50 -0.71
N PRO A 81 13.15 -21.82 -0.31
CA PRO A 81 12.14 -22.43 0.54
C PRO A 81 12.41 -22.27 2.05
N THR A 82 13.23 -21.28 2.41
CA THR A 82 13.52 -21.02 3.83
C THR A 82 12.22 -20.72 4.58
N GLU A 83 11.95 -21.48 5.62
CA GLU A 83 10.76 -21.30 6.47
C GLU A 83 10.74 -19.90 7.11
N ASN A 84 9.54 -19.32 7.21
CA ASN A 84 9.31 -17.98 7.74
C ASN A 84 10.08 -16.89 6.95
N ARG A 85 10.25 -17.10 5.68
CA ARG A 85 10.78 -16.11 4.74
C ARG A 85 9.64 -15.33 4.10
N PHE A 86 9.62 -14.00 4.28
CA PHE A 86 8.54 -13.15 3.75
C PHE A 86 9.10 -11.99 2.92
N PRO A 87 9.28 -12.19 1.62
CA PRO A 87 9.71 -11.12 0.69
C PRO A 87 8.72 -9.97 0.63
N LEU A 88 9.26 -8.75 0.63
CA LEU A 88 8.52 -7.49 0.64
C LEU A 88 8.93 -6.59 -0.53
N ALA A 89 7.94 -5.95 -1.15
CA ALA A 89 8.13 -4.82 -2.06
C ALA A 89 7.24 -3.67 -1.57
N ILE A 90 7.83 -2.66 -0.93
CA ILE A 90 7.13 -1.59 -0.23
C ILE A 90 7.09 -0.33 -1.08
N TYR A 91 5.90 0.16 -1.40
CA TYR A 91 5.67 1.34 -2.22
C TYR A 91 6.15 2.60 -1.50
N LYS A 92 7.10 3.32 -2.11
CA LYS A 92 7.78 4.47 -1.50
C LYS A 92 6.94 5.74 -1.39
N PRO A 93 6.13 6.10 -2.42
CA PRO A 93 5.54 7.43 -2.48
C PRO A 93 4.48 7.74 -1.42
N LEU A 94 3.87 6.72 -0.79
CA LEU A 94 2.75 6.92 0.12
C LEU A 94 2.99 6.29 1.50
N SER A 95 2.64 7.05 2.53
CA SER A 95 2.51 6.59 3.92
C SER A 95 1.17 7.07 4.45
N LEU A 96 0.26 6.16 4.78
CA LEU A 96 -1.13 6.45 5.09
C LEU A 96 -1.60 5.67 6.32
N LYS A 97 -2.49 6.28 7.10
CA LYS A 97 -3.21 5.63 8.19
C LYS A 97 -4.56 5.09 7.71
N ASN A 98 -5.32 5.94 7.02
CA ASN A 98 -6.66 5.61 6.52
C ASN A 98 -6.59 5.54 4.99
N PHE A 99 -6.93 4.39 4.43
CA PHE A 99 -6.87 4.16 3.00
C PHE A 99 -7.75 3.00 2.58
N ALA A 100 -8.09 2.97 1.30
CA ALA A 100 -8.51 1.77 0.60
C ALA A 100 -7.36 1.35 -0.34
N ALA A 101 -7.05 0.07 -0.37
CA ALA A 101 -6.08 -0.49 -1.30
C ALA A 101 -6.64 -1.74 -1.96
N SER A 102 -6.25 -1.99 -3.20
CA SER A 102 -6.51 -3.25 -3.87
C SER A 102 -5.33 -3.65 -4.75
N ILE A 103 -5.16 -4.95 -4.92
CA ILE A 103 -4.17 -5.54 -5.80
C ILE A 103 -4.78 -6.73 -6.53
N ARG A 104 -4.52 -6.86 -7.83
CA ARG A 104 -4.72 -8.13 -8.50
C ARG A 104 -3.47 -8.97 -8.32
N LEU A 105 -3.63 -10.17 -7.80
CA LEU A 105 -2.55 -11.14 -7.62
C LEU A 105 -2.87 -12.44 -8.36
N LYS A 106 -1.83 -13.10 -8.86
CA LYS A 106 -1.90 -14.42 -9.47
C LYS A 106 -0.77 -15.28 -8.92
N LEU A 107 -1.16 -16.25 -8.12
CA LEU A 107 -0.25 -17.26 -7.56
C LEU A 107 0.15 -18.22 -8.68
N ILE A 108 1.44 -18.31 -9.00
CA ILE A 108 1.93 -19.10 -10.12
C ILE A 108 2.32 -20.50 -9.65
N HIS A 109 3.20 -20.59 -8.66
CA HIS A 109 3.61 -21.82 -7.99
C HIS A 109 4.33 -21.50 -6.67
N GLY A 110 4.57 -22.50 -5.87
CA GLY A 110 5.24 -22.46 -4.59
C GLY A 110 4.64 -23.50 -3.64
N THR A 111 5.31 -23.74 -2.55
CA THR A 111 4.85 -24.68 -1.53
C THR A 111 3.70 -24.09 -0.71
N MET A 112 3.85 -22.81 -0.28
CA MET A 112 2.85 -22.14 0.55
C MET A 112 1.70 -21.52 -0.25
N GLN A 113 1.93 -21.17 -1.51
CA GLN A 113 0.93 -20.62 -2.42
C GLN A 113 0.16 -19.42 -1.83
N THR A 114 0.91 -18.50 -1.21
CA THR A 114 0.36 -17.40 -0.43
C THR A 114 1.02 -16.08 -0.79
N ALA A 115 0.21 -15.04 -1.06
CA ALA A 115 0.69 -13.68 -1.32
C ALA A 115 -0.36 -12.64 -0.91
N GLY A 116 0.05 -11.36 -0.77
CA GLY A 116 -0.88 -10.35 -0.29
C GLY A 116 -0.36 -8.93 -0.25
N ILE A 117 -1.01 -8.12 0.60
CA ILE A 117 -0.73 -6.70 0.83
C ILE A 117 -0.18 -6.52 2.24
N ALA A 118 1.07 -6.04 2.35
CA ALA A 118 1.60 -5.49 3.60
C ALA A 118 1.12 -4.05 3.76
N PHE A 119 0.72 -3.66 4.97
CA PHE A 119 0.21 -2.31 5.22
C PHE A 119 0.56 -1.80 6.62
N ARG A 120 0.45 -0.48 6.80
CA ARG A 120 0.97 0.21 7.98
C ARG A 120 2.40 -0.23 8.31
N PHE A 121 3.18 -0.40 7.27
CA PHE A 121 4.55 -0.88 7.34
C PHE A 121 5.44 0.17 7.99
N VAL A 122 5.98 -0.16 9.15
CA VAL A 122 6.96 0.64 9.90
C VAL A 122 8.38 0.19 9.53
N ASN A 123 8.63 -1.11 9.59
CA ASN A 123 9.86 -1.79 9.19
C ASN A 123 9.56 -3.28 8.95
N ALA A 124 10.57 -4.07 8.56
CA ALA A 124 10.42 -5.48 8.22
C ALA A 124 9.91 -6.37 9.37
N ASP A 125 9.96 -5.89 10.61
CA ASP A 125 9.51 -6.64 11.79
C ASP A 125 8.16 -6.13 12.36
N ASN A 126 7.61 -5.02 11.81
CA ASN A 126 6.44 -4.36 12.37
C ASN A 126 5.51 -3.83 11.29
N TYR A 127 4.43 -4.57 10.99
CA TYR A 127 3.41 -4.25 9.99
C TYR A 127 2.20 -5.17 10.12
N TYR A 128 1.15 -4.90 9.34
CA TYR A 128 0.09 -5.87 9.07
C TYR A 128 0.23 -6.46 7.67
N VAL A 129 -0.30 -7.66 7.48
CA VAL A 129 -0.45 -8.25 6.15
C VAL A 129 -1.82 -8.93 6.01
N VAL A 130 -2.51 -8.63 4.92
CA VAL A 130 -3.63 -9.42 4.44
C VAL A 130 -3.13 -10.30 3.29
N SER A 131 -3.35 -11.61 3.37
CA SER A 131 -2.86 -12.58 2.41
C SER A 131 -3.97 -13.50 1.90
N ALA A 132 -3.85 -13.92 0.65
CA ALA A 132 -4.68 -14.93 0.02
C ALA A 132 -3.83 -16.18 -0.23
N SER A 133 -4.31 -17.34 0.20
CA SER A 133 -3.65 -18.64 0.07
C SER A 133 -4.50 -19.58 -0.78
N ALA A 134 -3.90 -20.12 -1.85
CA ALA A 134 -4.54 -21.16 -2.67
C ALA A 134 -4.41 -22.55 -2.00
N LEU A 135 -3.35 -22.78 -1.21
CA LEU A 135 -3.17 -24.04 -0.50
C LEU A 135 -4.20 -24.21 0.60
N GLU A 136 -4.50 -23.13 1.35
CA GLU A 136 -5.41 -23.17 2.48
C GLU A 136 -6.85 -22.76 2.11
N GLU A 137 -7.09 -22.33 0.86
CA GLU A 137 -8.39 -21.85 0.36
C GLU A 137 -8.98 -20.78 1.28
N ARG A 138 -8.18 -19.74 1.59
CA ARG A 138 -8.58 -18.69 2.54
C ARG A 138 -7.89 -17.37 2.31
N VAL A 139 -8.47 -16.34 2.92
CA VAL A 139 -7.84 -15.04 3.10
C VAL A 139 -7.69 -14.76 4.59
N ASP A 140 -6.48 -14.42 5.02
CA ASP A 140 -6.16 -14.14 6.41
C ASP A 140 -5.55 -12.74 6.58
N LEU A 141 -5.74 -12.19 7.78
CA LEU A 141 -5.09 -10.97 8.23
C LEU A 141 -4.19 -11.30 9.42
N PHE A 142 -2.92 -10.92 9.28
CA PHE A 142 -1.90 -11.13 10.30
C PHE A 142 -1.37 -9.79 10.80
N ARG A 143 -0.93 -9.79 12.04
CA ARG A 143 -0.06 -8.79 12.64
C ARG A 143 1.35 -9.35 12.72
N VAL A 144 2.34 -8.62 12.20
CA VAL A 144 3.76 -8.89 12.41
C VAL A 144 4.29 -7.90 13.44
N PHE A 145 4.68 -8.39 14.60
CA PHE A 145 5.19 -7.58 15.70
C PHE A 145 6.50 -8.16 16.23
N GLY A 146 7.58 -7.39 16.15
CA GLY A 146 8.92 -7.86 16.49
C GLY A 146 9.35 -9.08 15.65
N GLY A 147 8.97 -9.14 14.38
CA GLY A 147 9.25 -10.22 13.45
C GLY A 147 8.39 -11.49 13.65
N LYS A 148 7.48 -11.48 14.62
CA LYS A 148 6.56 -12.61 14.88
C LYS A 148 5.22 -12.35 14.21
N MET A 149 4.76 -13.31 13.41
CA MET A 149 3.47 -13.28 12.73
C MET A 149 2.39 -13.91 13.60
N GLU A 150 1.28 -13.21 13.78
CA GLU A 150 0.09 -13.66 14.51
C GLU A 150 -1.15 -13.39 13.65
N ARG A 151 -1.95 -14.44 13.45
CA ARG A 151 -3.23 -14.32 12.75
C ARG A 151 -4.24 -13.64 13.65
N ILE A 152 -4.83 -12.53 13.18
CA ILE A 152 -5.83 -11.77 13.94
C ILE A 152 -7.22 -11.82 13.31
N GLY A 153 -7.37 -12.39 12.11
CA GLY A 153 -8.66 -12.63 11.46
C GLY A 153 -8.51 -13.38 10.16
N GLY A 154 -9.64 -13.76 9.57
CA GLY A 154 -9.67 -14.42 8.27
C GLY A 154 -10.96 -15.15 7.99
N ALA A 155 -11.11 -15.60 6.76
CA ALA A 155 -12.26 -16.37 6.27
C ALA A 155 -11.84 -17.35 5.18
N GLU A 156 -12.60 -18.42 4.99
CA GLU A 156 -12.52 -19.28 3.82
C GLU A 156 -12.88 -18.49 2.55
N ALA A 157 -12.14 -18.73 1.48
CA ALA A 157 -12.32 -18.06 0.21
C ALA A 157 -11.74 -18.93 -0.92
N ASP A 158 -12.40 -18.96 -2.06
CA ASP A 158 -11.93 -19.68 -3.23
C ASP A 158 -10.75 -18.91 -3.87
N VAL A 159 -9.54 -19.38 -3.64
CA VAL A 159 -8.29 -18.82 -4.19
C VAL A 159 -7.64 -19.88 -5.07
N ALA A 160 -7.62 -19.67 -6.38
CA ALA A 160 -7.11 -20.64 -7.33
C ALA A 160 -5.73 -20.25 -7.88
N LEU A 161 -4.86 -21.26 -8.07
CA LEU A 161 -3.59 -21.08 -8.76
C LEU A 161 -3.80 -20.66 -10.22
N ASN A 162 -2.89 -19.84 -10.73
CA ASN A 162 -2.87 -19.36 -12.12
C ASN A 162 -4.11 -18.55 -12.53
N GLN A 163 -4.92 -18.11 -11.57
CA GLN A 163 -6.03 -17.19 -11.78
C GLN A 163 -5.73 -15.82 -11.14
N TRP A 164 -6.23 -14.76 -11.74
CA TRP A 164 -6.17 -13.44 -11.17
C TRP A 164 -7.29 -13.25 -10.16
N HIS A 165 -6.92 -12.94 -8.93
CA HIS A 165 -7.82 -12.54 -7.86
C HIS A 165 -7.57 -11.10 -7.46
N LYS A 166 -8.61 -10.36 -7.10
CA LYS A 166 -8.51 -8.99 -6.58
C LYS A 166 -8.66 -9.00 -5.07
N LEU A 167 -7.55 -8.83 -4.37
CA LEU A 167 -7.53 -8.69 -2.92
C LEU A 167 -7.73 -7.22 -2.57
N GLY A 168 -8.75 -6.91 -1.77
CA GLY A 168 -9.11 -5.58 -1.33
C GLY A 168 -8.96 -5.40 0.17
N LEU A 169 -8.54 -4.20 0.59
CA LEU A 169 -8.38 -3.80 1.98
C LEU A 169 -8.84 -2.37 2.18
N VAL A 170 -9.71 -2.13 3.16
CA VAL A 170 -10.01 -0.81 3.69
C VAL A 170 -9.49 -0.74 5.12
N ALA A 171 -8.57 0.19 5.38
CA ALA A 171 -8.06 0.47 6.72
C ALA A 171 -8.56 1.84 7.17
N GLN A 172 -9.34 1.89 8.24
CA GLN A 172 -9.90 3.14 8.78
C GLN A 172 -9.89 3.12 10.32
N GLY A 173 -9.07 3.99 10.92
CA GLY A 173 -8.83 3.92 12.36
C GLY A 173 -8.15 2.61 12.75
N ASP A 174 -8.82 1.80 13.55
CA ASP A 174 -8.43 0.47 14.00
C ASP A 174 -9.22 -0.65 13.29
N ASP A 175 -10.12 -0.29 12.34
CA ASP A 175 -10.93 -1.22 11.56
C ASP A 175 -10.22 -1.59 10.25
N PHE A 176 -10.17 -2.89 9.95
CA PHE A 176 -9.64 -3.44 8.71
C PHE A 176 -10.69 -4.31 8.05
N THR A 177 -11.24 -3.85 6.94
CA THR A 177 -12.23 -4.59 6.16
C THR A 177 -11.56 -5.21 4.94
N VAL A 178 -11.73 -6.52 4.75
CA VAL A 178 -11.10 -7.32 3.71
C VAL A 178 -12.12 -7.86 2.73
N SER A 179 -11.78 -7.85 1.45
CA SER A 179 -12.57 -8.40 0.35
C SER A 179 -11.72 -9.21 -0.61
N LEU A 180 -12.32 -10.18 -1.30
CA LEU A 180 -11.72 -10.91 -2.41
C LEU A 180 -12.70 -10.86 -3.58
N ASP A 181 -12.21 -10.53 -4.79
CA ASP A 181 -12.99 -10.42 -6.02
C ASP A 181 -14.25 -9.55 -5.84
N ASP A 182 -14.05 -8.41 -5.16
CA ASP A 182 -15.07 -7.44 -4.77
C ASP A 182 -16.14 -7.94 -3.77
N ALA A 183 -16.05 -9.19 -3.31
CA ALA A 183 -16.93 -9.73 -2.27
C ALA A 183 -16.34 -9.46 -0.89
N TRP A 184 -17.13 -8.89 0.03
CA TRP A 184 -16.74 -8.73 1.42
C TRP A 184 -16.51 -10.10 2.08
N LEU A 185 -15.43 -10.22 2.88
CA LEU A 185 -15.12 -11.43 3.60
C LEU A 185 -15.26 -11.25 5.12
N PHE A 186 -14.52 -10.30 5.70
CA PHE A 186 -14.51 -10.07 7.15
C PHE A 186 -14.03 -8.66 7.49
N THR A 187 -14.22 -8.28 8.76
CA THR A 187 -13.67 -7.07 9.36
C THR A 187 -12.98 -7.45 10.68
N VAL A 188 -11.82 -6.85 10.95
CA VAL A 188 -11.01 -7.05 12.15
C VAL A 188 -10.69 -5.71 12.79
N TRP A 189 -10.61 -5.68 14.12
CA TRP A 189 -10.14 -4.53 14.90
C TRP A 189 -8.79 -4.84 15.54
N ASP A 190 -7.80 -4.01 15.29
CA ASP A 190 -6.50 -4.10 15.97
C ASP A 190 -5.87 -2.71 16.12
N ARG A 191 -5.28 -2.45 17.29
CA ARG A 191 -4.73 -1.16 17.71
C ARG A 191 -3.21 -1.15 17.86
N THR A 192 -2.51 -2.14 17.32
CA THR A 192 -1.07 -2.25 17.50
C THR A 192 -0.33 -1.15 16.76
N PHE A 193 -0.67 -0.88 15.49
CA PHE A 193 -0.06 0.17 14.70
C PHE A 193 -1.11 1.22 14.32
N LEU A 194 -1.13 2.34 15.05
CA LEU A 194 -2.13 3.42 14.87
C LEU A 194 -1.60 4.62 14.10
N THR A 195 -0.34 4.61 13.71
CA THR A 195 0.31 5.67 12.93
C THR A 195 0.22 5.40 11.44
N ASP A 196 0.57 6.40 10.66
CA ASP A 196 0.78 6.24 9.22
C ASP A 196 1.88 5.22 8.96
N GLY A 197 1.72 4.44 7.91
CA GLY A 197 2.71 3.49 7.46
C GLY A 197 2.61 3.25 5.95
N ARG A 198 3.66 2.70 5.38
CA ARG A 198 3.71 2.39 3.95
C ARG A 198 2.86 1.15 3.63
N ILE A 199 2.61 0.96 2.35
CA ILE A 199 1.82 -0.15 1.83
C ILE A 199 2.67 -0.84 0.76
N GLY A 200 2.53 -2.17 0.61
CA GLY A 200 3.33 -2.89 -0.36
C GLY A 200 2.84 -4.31 -0.63
N LEU A 201 3.62 -5.01 -1.43
CA LEU A 201 3.39 -6.40 -1.83
C LEU A 201 4.15 -7.32 -0.88
N TRP A 202 3.59 -8.47 -0.63
CA TRP A 202 4.11 -9.49 0.27
C TRP A 202 3.94 -10.87 -0.34
N THR A 203 4.93 -11.75 -0.16
CA THR A 203 4.86 -13.17 -0.51
C THR A 203 5.44 -14.03 0.60
N GLU A 204 5.16 -15.32 0.57
CA GLU A 204 5.63 -16.28 1.55
C GLU A 204 6.56 -17.32 0.89
N GLU A 205 7.72 -17.53 1.51
CA GLU A 205 8.69 -18.57 1.16
C GLU A 205 9.04 -18.63 -0.34
N ASP A 206 8.86 -19.78 -0.96
CA ASP A 206 9.21 -20.09 -2.35
C ASP A 206 8.17 -19.63 -3.39
N ASN A 207 7.18 -18.84 -2.98
CA ASN A 207 6.08 -18.46 -3.86
C ASN A 207 6.52 -17.56 -5.00
N VAL A 208 6.24 -18.00 -6.21
CA VAL A 208 6.25 -17.15 -7.40
C VAL A 208 4.88 -16.57 -7.61
N THR A 209 4.79 -15.25 -7.55
CA THR A 209 3.52 -14.52 -7.63
C THR A 209 3.65 -13.32 -8.56
N ARG A 210 2.62 -13.08 -9.35
CA ARG A 210 2.46 -11.88 -10.17
C ARG A 210 1.42 -10.94 -9.58
N PHE A 211 1.72 -9.66 -9.66
CA PHE A 211 0.86 -8.58 -9.17
C PHE A 211 0.58 -7.57 -10.28
N ASP A 212 -0.67 -7.15 -10.36
CA ASP A 212 -1.17 -6.20 -11.35
C ASP A 212 -2.18 -5.26 -10.69
N GLN A 213 -2.42 -4.08 -11.26
CA GLN A 213 -3.38 -3.11 -10.75
C GLN A 213 -3.28 -2.85 -9.24
N PHE A 214 -2.11 -2.41 -8.77
CA PHE A 214 -1.99 -1.95 -7.39
C PHE A 214 -2.56 -0.54 -7.27
N GLU A 215 -3.69 -0.42 -6.59
CA GLU A 215 -4.42 0.84 -6.39
C GLU A 215 -4.43 1.20 -4.91
N ILE A 216 -4.18 2.46 -4.59
CA ILE A 216 -4.19 2.97 -3.22
C ILE A 216 -4.94 4.31 -3.25
N LYS A 217 -5.92 4.47 -2.36
CA LYS A 217 -6.70 5.68 -2.19
C LYS A 217 -6.70 6.11 -0.73
N ALA A 218 -6.23 7.33 -0.45
CA ALA A 218 -6.35 7.91 0.88
C ALA A 218 -7.82 8.11 1.26
N LEU A 219 -8.17 7.80 2.49
CA LEU A 219 -9.50 8.04 3.04
C LEU A 219 -9.43 9.18 4.06
N PRO A 220 -10.48 10.04 4.12
CA PRO A 220 -10.56 11.06 5.13
C PRO A 220 -10.66 10.43 6.53
N TRP A 221 -10.24 11.19 7.54
CA TRP A 221 -10.51 10.84 8.92
C TRP A 221 -12.02 10.92 9.16
N SER A 222 -12.65 9.85 9.65
CA SER A 222 -14.03 9.92 10.15
C SER A 222 -13.99 10.07 11.67
N GLU A 223 -14.51 11.17 12.18
CA GLU A 223 -14.68 11.40 13.63
C GLU A 223 -15.83 10.59 14.25
N ASP A 224 -16.61 9.91 13.43
CA ASP A 224 -17.83 9.20 13.84
C ASP A 224 -17.54 7.74 14.21
N ARG A 225 -17.08 7.52 15.49
CA ARG A 225 -17.43 6.34 16.32
C ARG A 225 -17.09 6.55 17.79
#